data_41f08726511ab162d4ad773aa3e64fa0
#
_entry.id   41f08726511ab162d4ad773aa3e64fa0
#
_cell.length_a   1.000
_cell.length_b   1.000
_cell.length_c   1.000
_cell.angle_alpha   90.00
_cell.angle_beta   90.00
_cell.angle_gamma   90.00
#
_symmetry.space_group_name_H-M   'P 1'
#
loop_
_entity.id
_entity.type
_entity.pdbx_description
1 polymer ?
#
loop_
_entity_poly.entity_id
_entity_poly.type
_entity_poly.pdbx_seq_one_letter_code
_entity_poly.pdbx_strand_id
1 'polypeptide(L)'
;MRTRILLALIACLMAITLQPAQPTHAAQRCFSETNQCIDGRIREFWEQNGGLAIFGFPIGPEEQAIVDGKTITVQRFERNRLELHPENARPYDVLLGRLGADRLAQQGRDWFTFAKNGDTGGCKVFAETGHSVCGAILNAWRKSGLKLDNRKAVSEAESLALFGLPLSDLQTETMADGKQYQVQWFERARFELHPENSAPYDVLLGLLGNEVGVLSSPQTPLQKDPLYEWQIIFPNHYWIDDSSWGLKLLDFRYETTSKQDHDKPKTGYSFLIVNMQVARIGSVGSIADYQFYVFDSNGQVLRNTYVYRLHDCYLNATLLPGGQATGCIGFEVPNSGKIELVYAPNKNDIFIPGKHLSWVIRP
;
A
#
# COMPACT_ATOMS: atom_id res chain seq x y z
N MET A 1 -32.22 18.20 87.76
CA MET A 1 -31.08 18.33 86.87
C MET A 1 -31.18 17.22 85.86
N ARG A 2 -31.51 17.56 84.57
CA ARG A 2 -31.72 16.59 83.51
C ARG A 2 -30.57 16.73 82.53
N THR A 3 -29.69 15.74 82.51
CA THR A 3 -28.57 15.65 81.58
C THR A 3 -29.04 15.06 80.24
N ARG A 4 -29.00 15.84 79.18
CA ARG A 4 -29.31 15.43 77.84
C ARG A 4 -28.04 14.80 77.19
N ILE A 5 -28.09 13.51 76.88
CA ILE A 5 -27.05 12.83 76.11
C ILE A 5 -27.38 13.08 74.64
N LEU A 6 -26.49 13.79 73.93
CA LEU A 6 -26.54 13.92 72.46
C LEU A 6 -25.85 12.71 71.84
N LEU A 7 -26.59 11.86 71.16
CA LEU A 7 -26.05 10.83 70.27
C LEU A 7 -25.71 11.50 68.93
N ALA A 8 -24.46 11.61 68.63
CA ALA A 8 -23.95 11.96 67.28
C ALA A 8 -23.92 10.72 66.40
N LEU A 9 -24.87 10.57 65.48
CA LEU A 9 -24.82 9.61 64.40
C LEU A 9 -23.80 10.07 63.33
N ILE A 10 -22.65 9.46 63.27
CA ILE A 10 -21.69 9.61 62.19
C ILE A 10 -22.18 8.72 61.02
N ALA A 11 -22.84 9.32 60.05
CA ALA A 11 -23.16 8.68 58.76
C ALA A 11 -21.87 8.62 57.91
N CYS A 12 -21.23 7.49 57.88
CA CYS A 12 -20.11 7.22 56.99
C CYS A 12 -20.65 7.03 55.56
N LEU A 13 -20.70 8.10 54.75
CA LEU A 13 -20.96 8.00 53.33
C LEU A 13 -19.76 7.32 52.66
N MET A 14 -19.85 6.03 52.37
CA MET A 14 -18.95 5.38 51.44
C MET A 14 -19.24 5.94 50.05
N ALA A 15 -18.44 6.90 49.62
CA ALA A 15 -18.38 7.30 48.21
C ALA A 15 -17.76 6.14 47.43
N ILE A 16 -18.61 5.33 46.78
CA ILE A 16 -18.16 4.37 45.77
C ILE A 16 -17.69 5.19 44.58
N THR A 17 -16.38 5.43 44.50
CA THR A 17 -15.77 5.94 43.29
C THR A 17 -15.87 4.90 42.22
N LEU A 18 -16.81 5.05 41.27
CA LEU A 18 -16.76 4.33 40.00
C LEU A 18 -15.47 4.76 39.29
N GLN A 19 -14.39 4.02 39.48
CA GLN A 19 -13.24 4.13 38.62
C GLN A 19 -13.68 3.63 37.22
N PRO A 20 -13.46 4.42 36.16
CA PRO A 20 -13.68 3.91 34.82
C PRO A 20 -12.80 2.65 34.67
N ALA A 21 -13.42 1.56 34.24
CA ALA A 21 -12.71 0.32 33.95
C ALA A 21 -11.60 0.68 32.95
N GLN A 22 -10.34 0.57 33.37
CA GLN A 22 -9.24 0.68 32.45
C GLN A 22 -9.40 -0.46 31.44
N PRO A 23 -9.23 -0.19 30.12
CA PRO A 23 -9.25 -1.24 29.14
C PRO A 23 -8.19 -2.26 29.57
N THR A 24 -8.63 -3.46 29.89
CA THR A 24 -7.73 -4.58 30.16
C THR A 24 -6.96 -4.84 28.88
N HIS A 25 -5.72 -4.37 28.79
CA HIS A 25 -4.81 -4.82 27.75
C HIS A 25 -4.77 -6.34 27.83
N ALA A 26 -5.14 -7.01 26.75
CA ALA A 26 -4.98 -8.45 26.67
C ALA A 26 -3.51 -8.76 26.99
N ALA A 27 -3.27 -9.71 27.91
CA ALA A 27 -1.92 -10.01 28.34
C ALA A 27 -1.02 -10.32 27.14
N GLN A 28 0.20 -9.80 27.12
CA GLN A 28 1.18 -10.02 26.07
C GLN A 28 1.36 -11.50 25.77
N ARG A 29 1.45 -11.88 24.50
CA ARG A 29 1.74 -13.25 24.05
C ARG A 29 3.15 -13.29 23.46
N CYS A 30 4.03 -14.11 24.09
CA CYS A 30 5.42 -14.25 23.69
C CYS A 30 5.68 -15.61 23.05
N PHE A 31 6.63 -15.65 22.14
CA PHE A 31 7.03 -16.85 21.38
C PHE A 31 8.50 -17.15 21.67
N SER A 32 8.76 -18.36 22.18
CA SER A 32 10.12 -18.84 22.47
C SER A 32 10.97 -19.00 21.22
N GLU A 33 10.34 -19.26 20.07
CA GLU A 33 10.98 -19.50 18.77
C GLU A 33 11.72 -18.28 18.24
N THR A 34 11.19 -17.09 18.51
CA THR A 34 11.77 -15.83 18.01
C THR A 34 12.14 -14.85 19.12
N ASN A 35 11.81 -15.21 20.37
CA ASN A 35 11.98 -14.32 21.52
C ASN A 35 11.24 -12.98 21.36
N GLN A 36 10.14 -12.99 20.59
CA GLN A 36 9.32 -11.82 20.32
C GLN A 36 7.92 -12.00 20.92
N CYS A 37 7.28 -10.87 21.19
CA CYS A 37 5.95 -10.84 21.77
C CYS A 37 5.01 -10.01 20.91
N ILE A 38 3.73 -10.34 20.98
CA ILE A 38 2.63 -9.56 20.41
C ILE A 38 1.67 -9.15 21.50
N ASP A 39 1.02 -8.00 21.33
CA ASP A 39 0.14 -7.50 22.35
C ASP A 39 -1.00 -6.66 21.73
N GLY A 40 -1.91 -6.17 22.55
CA GLY A 40 -2.96 -5.25 22.16
C GLY A 40 -3.72 -5.62 20.88
N ARG A 41 -3.86 -4.63 20.00
CA ARG A 41 -4.64 -4.77 18.78
C ARG A 41 -3.98 -5.67 17.73
N ILE A 42 -2.65 -5.65 17.65
CA ILE A 42 -1.90 -6.56 16.75
C ILE A 42 -2.10 -8.01 17.16
N ARG A 43 -2.02 -8.32 18.46
CA ARG A 43 -2.30 -9.67 18.96
C ARG A 43 -3.72 -10.12 18.62
N GLU A 44 -4.72 -9.28 18.91
CA GLU A 44 -6.11 -9.57 18.61
C GLU A 44 -6.31 -9.87 17.11
N PHE A 45 -5.76 -9.03 16.24
CA PHE A 45 -5.84 -9.20 14.80
C PHE A 45 -5.16 -10.49 14.32
N TRP A 46 -3.95 -10.77 14.80
CA TRP A 46 -3.19 -11.97 14.49
C TRP A 46 -3.98 -13.24 14.88
N GLU A 47 -4.51 -13.29 16.10
CA GLU A 47 -5.28 -14.44 16.60
C GLU A 47 -6.59 -14.65 15.84
N GLN A 48 -7.26 -13.58 15.44
CA GLN A 48 -8.54 -13.65 14.71
C GLN A 48 -8.39 -14.06 13.25
N ASN A 49 -7.26 -13.76 12.61
CA ASN A 49 -7.08 -13.87 11.16
C ASN A 49 -6.14 -15.01 10.73
N GLY A 50 -6.00 -16.06 11.54
CA GLY A 50 -5.28 -17.27 11.15
C GLY A 50 -3.91 -17.47 11.80
N GLY A 51 -3.45 -16.52 12.60
CA GLY A 51 -2.30 -16.66 13.47
C GLY A 51 -1.04 -17.16 12.77
N LEU A 52 -0.40 -18.15 13.35
CA LEU A 52 0.86 -18.71 12.89
C LEU A 52 0.82 -19.20 11.44
N ALA A 53 -0.28 -19.80 11.01
CA ALA A 53 -0.39 -20.37 9.66
C ALA A 53 -0.37 -19.28 8.57
N ILE A 54 -0.93 -18.10 8.85
CA ILE A 54 -1.04 -16.99 7.90
C ILE A 54 0.12 -16.02 8.05
N PHE A 55 0.39 -15.55 9.26
CA PHE A 55 1.36 -14.48 9.50
C PHE A 55 2.76 -14.99 9.85
N GLY A 56 2.89 -16.21 10.39
CA GLY A 56 4.12 -16.69 10.98
C GLY A 56 4.34 -16.14 12.38
N PHE A 57 5.52 -16.36 12.92
CA PHE A 57 5.97 -15.79 14.19
C PHE A 57 6.28 -14.30 14.04
N PRO A 58 6.11 -13.49 15.10
CA PRO A 58 6.66 -12.13 15.11
C PRO A 58 8.20 -12.22 15.04
N ILE A 59 8.82 -11.39 14.21
CA ILE A 59 10.28 -11.34 13.99
C ILE A 59 10.91 -10.03 14.50
N GLY A 60 10.10 -9.19 15.12
CA GLY A 60 10.52 -7.95 15.76
C GLY A 60 9.44 -7.42 16.70
N PRO A 61 9.78 -6.45 17.55
CA PRO A 61 8.80 -5.74 18.37
C PRO A 61 7.93 -4.82 17.50
N GLU A 62 6.91 -4.23 18.11
CA GLU A 62 6.25 -3.05 17.53
C GLU A 62 7.27 -1.91 17.39
N GLU A 63 7.28 -1.29 16.22
CA GLU A 63 8.19 -0.17 15.90
C GLU A 63 7.46 0.92 15.11
N GLN A 64 8.02 2.12 15.11
CA GLN A 64 7.55 3.19 14.24
C GLN A 64 8.24 3.07 12.89
N ALA A 65 7.46 3.01 11.82
CA ALA A 65 7.96 2.95 10.46
C ALA A 65 7.31 4.04 9.59
N ILE A 66 8.03 4.47 8.56
CA ILE A 66 7.46 5.35 7.54
C ILE A 66 6.86 4.45 6.46
N VAL A 67 5.54 4.50 6.34
CA VAL A 67 4.78 3.80 5.30
C VAL A 67 3.98 4.85 4.53
N ASP A 68 4.16 4.91 3.22
CA ASP A 68 3.52 5.90 2.34
C ASP A 68 3.65 7.34 2.86
N GLY A 69 4.85 7.68 3.36
CA GLY A 69 5.16 9.02 3.87
C GLY A 69 4.58 9.36 5.25
N LYS A 70 3.90 8.42 5.91
CA LYS A 70 3.34 8.58 7.26
C LYS A 70 4.10 7.73 8.26
N THR A 71 4.35 8.25 9.44
CA THR A 71 4.88 7.46 10.56
C THR A 71 3.73 6.72 11.22
N ILE A 72 3.77 5.39 11.17
CA ILE A 72 2.77 4.50 11.77
C ILE A 72 3.43 3.42 12.61
N THR A 73 2.69 2.83 13.53
CA THR A 73 3.14 1.68 14.31
C THR A 73 2.97 0.41 13.47
N VAL A 74 4.04 -0.36 13.36
CA VAL A 74 4.04 -1.63 12.64
C VAL A 74 4.65 -2.74 13.50
N GLN A 75 4.28 -3.99 13.21
CA GLN A 75 5.00 -5.16 13.71
C GLN A 75 5.23 -6.14 12.56
N ARG A 76 6.47 -6.67 12.50
CA ARG A 76 6.88 -7.60 11.47
C ARG A 76 6.71 -9.04 11.92
N PHE A 77 6.21 -9.86 10.99
CA PHE A 77 6.05 -11.29 11.11
C PHE A 77 6.80 -11.98 9.97
N GLU A 78 7.04 -13.27 10.08
CA GLU A 78 7.78 -14.03 9.04
C GLU A 78 7.19 -13.87 7.65
N ARG A 79 5.86 -13.71 7.52
CA ARG A 79 5.16 -13.63 6.22
C ARG A 79 4.58 -12.28 5.91
N ASN A 80 4.32 -11.45 6.93
CA ASN A 80 3.58 -10.20 6.78
C ASN A 80 4.15 -9.09 7.66
N ARG A 81 3.76 -7.85 7.38
CA ARG A 81 3.88 -6.70 8.28
C ARG A 81 2.46 -6.23 8.61
N LEU A 82 2.13 -6.18 9.90
CA LEU A 82 0.88 -5.61 10.39
C LEU A 82 1.11 -4.13 10.72
N GLU A 83 0.17 -3.28 10.32
CA GLU A 83 0.25 -1.83 10.36
C GLU A 83 -0.96 -1.29 11.12
N LEU A 84 -0.73 -0.51 12.20
CA LEU A 84 -1.82 0.09 12.99
C LEU A 84 -2.29 1.40 12.35
N HIS A 85 -3.56 1.45 12.05
CA HIS A 85 -4.27 2.58 11.47
C HIS A 85 -5.44 3.00 12.38
N PRO A 86 -5.15 3.60 13.55
CA PRO A 86 -6.19 3.94 14.54
C PRO A 86 -7.20 4.97 14.03
N GLU A 87 -6.91 5.64 12.92
CA GLU A 87 -7.81 6.53 12.22
C GLU A 87 -8.97 5.80 11.52
N ASN A 88 -8.84 4.49 11.29
CA ASN A 88 -9.85 3.69 10.64
C ASN A 88 -10.78 3.02 11.68
N ALA A 89 -12.04 2.83 11.30
CA ALA A 89 -12.95 2.02 12.09
C ALA A 89 -12.60 0.54 11.99
N ARG A 90 -12.82 -0.22 13.07
CA ARG A 90 -12.71 -1.69 13.04
C ARG A 90 -13.68 -2.28 12.00
N PRO A 91 -13.27 -3.31 11.29
CA PRO A 91 -12.05 -4.12 11.40
C PRO A 91 -10.85 -3.62 10.59
N TYR A 92 -10.91 -2.41 10.02
CA TYR A 92 -9.92 -1.84 9.10
C TYR A 92 -8.82 -1.03 9.80
N ASP A 93 -8.77 -1.07 11.13
CA ASP A 93 -7.79 -0.39 11.97
C ASP A 93 -6.42 -1.13 12.02
N VAL A 94 -6.32 -2.31 11.43
CA VAL A 94 -5.07 -3.03 11.17
C VAL A 94 -5.03 -3.41 9.69
N LEU A 95 -3.98 -2.99 9.00
CA LEU A 95 -3.75 -3.30 7.60
C LEU A 95 -2.51 -4.19 7.46
N LEU A 96 -2.34 -4.77 6.28
CA LEU A 96 -1.17 -5.57 5.93
C LEU A 96 -0.30 -4.81 4.93
N GLY A 97 1.00 -4.77 5.21
CA GLY A 97 1.99 -4.24 4.30
C GLY A 97 2.03 -5.01 2.98
N ARG A 98 2.37 -4.31 1.89
CA ARG A 98 2.41 -4.86 0.53
C ARG A 98 3.73 -5.59 0.26
N LEU A 99 4.11 -6.54 1.14
CA LEU A 99 5.43 -7.17 1.11
C LEU A 99 5.76 -7.92 -0.19
N GLY A 100 4.75 -8.43 -0.91
CA GLY A 100 4.98 -9.03 -2.23
C GLY A 100 5.41 -7.99 -3.26
N ALA A 101 4.72 -6.85 -3.32
CA ALA A 101 5.10 -5.74 -4.19
C ALA A 101 6.45 -5.14 -3.76
N ASP A 102 6.66 -4.93 -2.45
CA ASP A 102 7.91 -4.41 -1.89
C ASP A 102 9.10 -5.32 -2.25
N ARG A 103 8.92 -6.64 -2.16
CA ARG A 103 9.97 -7.60 -2.50
C ARG A 103 10.32 -7.59 -3.98
N LEU A 104 9.31 -7.56 -4.85
CA LEU A 104 9.54 -7.43 -6.30
C LEU A 104 10.28 -6.14 -6.63
N ALA A 105 9.89 -5.01 -6.01
CA ALA A 105 10.57 -3.74 -6.18
C ALA A 105 12.03 -3.80 -5.72
N GLN A 106 12.33 -4.40 -4.54
CA GLN A 106 13.70 -4.61 -4.07
C GLN A 106 14.55 -5.46 -5.03
N GLN A 107 13.93 -6.41 -5.72
CA GLN A 107 14.58 -7.23 -6.74
C GLN A 107 14.74 -6.50 -8.09
N GLY A 108 14.22 -5.28 -8.22
CA GLY A 108 14.20 -4.55 -9.48
C GLY A 108 13.26 -5.14 -10.52
N ARG A 109 12.29 -5.94 -10.11
CA ARG A 109 11.30 -6.59 -10.97
C ARG A 109 10.05 -5.74 -11.08
N ASP A 110 9.76 -5.28 -12.28
CA ASP A 110 8.53 -4.54 -12.58
C ASP A 110 7.42 -5.56 -12.91
N TRP A 111 6.52 -5.79 -11.98
CA TRP A 111 5.43 -6.76 -12.13
C TRP A 111 4.42 -6.38 -13.23
N PHE A 112 4.35 -5.11 -13.64
CA PHE A 112 3.52 -4.72 -14.80
C PHE A 112 3.98 -5.36 -16.11
N THR A 113 5.26 -5.75 -16.17
CA THR A 113 5.86 -6.40 -17.36
C THR A 113 5.74 -7.92 -17.33
N PHE A 114 5.19 -8.51 -16.28
CA PHE A 114 5.06 -9.96 -16.19
C PHE A 114 4.07 -10.49 -17.21
N ALA A 115 4.39 -11.65 -17.79
CA ALA A 115 3.53 -12.31 -18.75
C ALA A 115 2.16 -12.63 -18.17
N LYS A 116 1.11 -12.49 -18.98
CA LYS A 116 -0.28 -12.74 -18.62
C LYS A 116 -0.81 -13.85 -19.52
N ASN A 117 -1.17 -14.98 -18.93
CA ASN A 117 -1.61 -16.16 -19.67
C ASN A 117 -3.12 -16.16 -20.01
N GLY A 118 -3.86 -15.18 -19.48
CA GLY A 118 -5.31 -15.09 -19.68
C GLY A 118 -6.10 -16.20 -19.00
N ASP A 119 -7.34 -16.38 -19.43
CA ASP A 119 -8.20 -17.46 -18.91
C ASP A 119 -7.87 -18.78 -19.63
N THR A 120 -7.29 -19.72 -18.87
CA THR A 120 -7.00 -21.09 -19.36
C THR A 120 -8.07 -22.10 -18.94
N GLY A 121 -9.22 -21.64 -18.45
CA GLY A 121 -10.32 -22.46 -17.93
C GLY A 121 -10.10 -22.92 -16.48
N GLY A 122 -11.13 -22.73 -15.67
CA GLY A 122 -11.10 -23.09 -14.24
C GLY A 122 -10.28 -22.15 -13.34
N CYS A 123 -9.83 -21.02 -13.87
CA CYS A 123 -9.09 -19.99 -13.17
C CYS A 123 -10.01 -18.82 -12.78
N LYS A 124 -9.58 -18.06 -11.78
CA LYS A 124 -10.14 -16.73 -11.52
C LYS A 124 -9.22 -15.69 -12.16
N VAL A 125 -9.75 -14.97 -13.15
CA VAL A 125 -9.06 -13.83 -13.77
C VAL A 125 -9.35 -12.58 -12.96
N PHE A 126 -8.31 -11.83 -12.64
CA PHE A 126 -8.40 -10.52 -12.00
C PHE A 126 -8.22 -9.45 -13.07
N ALA A 127 -9.32 -8.80 -13.42
CA ALA A 127 -9.32 -7.78 -14.48
C ALA A 127 -8.38 -6.62 -14.17
N GLU A 128 -8.20 -6.32 -12.90
CA GLU A 128 -7.40 -5.22 -12.37
C GLU A 128 -5.92 -5.35 -12.73
N THR A 129 -5.38 -6.56 -12.69
CA THR A 129 -3.97 -6.83 -13.01
C THR A 129 -3.80 -7.61 -14.32
N GLY A 130 -4.89 -8.21 -14.79
CA GLY A 130 -4.89 -9.11 -15.96
C GLY A 130 -4.28 -10.49 -15.68
N HIS A 131 -3.96 -10.80 -14.43
CA HIS A 131 -3.40 -12.09 -14.01
C HIS A 131 -4.49 -13.07 -13.59
N SER A 132 -4.18 -14.36 -13.76
CA SER A 132 -5.07 -15.49 -13.45
C SER A 132 -4.55 -16.27 -12.25
N VAL A 133 -5.44 -16.66 -11.35
CA VAL A 133 -5.13 -17.58 -10.24
C VAL A 133 -5.86 -18.90 -10.47
N CYS A 134 -5.12 -20.01 -10.41
CA CYS A 134 -5.62 -21.32 -10.84
C CYS A 134 -5.32 -22.43 -9.82
N GLY A 135 -6.01 -23.56 -9.97
CA GLY A 135 -5.67 -24.83 -9.33
C GLY A 135 -5.51 -24.77 -7.81
N ALA A 136 -4.41 -25.33 -7.32
CA ALA A 136 -4.15 -25.45 -5.89
C ALA A 136 -4.01 -24.07 -5.21
N ILE A 137 -3.37 -23.09 -5.89
CA ILE A 137 -3.24 -21.72 -5.36
C ILE A 137 -4.62 -21.06 -5.24
N LEU A 138 -5.50 -21.17 -6.24
CA LEU A 138 -6.85 -20.63 -6.16
C LEU A 138 -7.64 -21.23 -4.99
N ASN A 139 -7.50 -22.54 -4.78
CA ASN A 139 -8.13 -23.24 -3.68
C ASN A 139 -7.58 -22.76 -2.32
N ALA A 140 -6.26 -22.58 -2.20
CA ALA A 140 -5.63 -22.05 -0.98
C ALA A 140 -6.02 -20.60 -0.73
N TRP A 141 -6.05 -19.77 -1.78
CA TRP A 141 -6.48 -18.37 -1.72
C TRP A 141 -7.92 -18.24 -1.21
N ARG A 142 -8.85 -19.08 -1.70
CA ARG A 142 -10.26 -19.07 -1.25
C ARG A 142 -10.50 -19.62 0.15
N LYS A 143 -9.56 -20.39 0.70
CA LYS A 143 -9.67 -20.95 2.06
C LYS A 143 -9.28 -19.97 3.16
N SER A 144 -8.58 -18.90 2.85
CA SER A 144 -8.03 -17.96 3.83
C SER A 144 -8.42 -16.52 3.48
N GLY A 145 -8.80 -15.75 4.47
CA GLY A 145 -9.19 -14.35 4.33
C GLY A 145 -9.22 -13.65 5.68
N LEU A 146 -9.27 -12.33 5.67
CA LEU A 146 -9.48 -11.54 6.87
C LEU A 146 -10.94 -11.68 7.32
N LYS A 147 -11.15 -11.73 8.62
CA LYS A 147 -12.50 -11.73 9.20
C LYS A 147 -13.06 -10.31 9.21
N LEU A 148 -13.70 -9.93 8.11
CA LEU A 148 -14.30 -8.62 7.94
C LEU A 148 -15.78 -8.58 8.31
N ASP A 149 -16.42 -9.76 8.35
CA ASP A 149 -17.79 -9.94 8.77
C ASP A 149 -17.91 -11.08 9.81
N ASN A 150 -19.13 -11.32 10.30
CA ASN A 150 -19.39 -12.36 11.29
C ASN A 150 -19.71 -13.75 10.66
N ARG A 151 -19.45 -13.93 9.37
CA ARG A 151 -19.73 -15.19 8.67
C ARG A 151 -18.60 -16.19 8.89
N LYS A 152 -18.93 -17.48 8.87
CA LYS A 152 -17.92 -18.55 8.99
C LYS A 152 -17.20 -18.83 7.66
N ALA A 153 -17.91 -18.66 6.55
CA ALA A 153 -17.34 -18.89 5.22
C ALA A 153 -16.51 -17.68 4.80
N VAL A 154 -15.31 -17.95 4.28
CA VAL A 154 -14.44 -16.91 3.72
C VAL A 154 -15.01 -16.45 2.39
N SER A 155 -15.18 -15.15 2.23
CA SER A 155 -15.55 -14.51 0.98
C SER A 155 -14.30 -14.18 0.16
N GLU A 156 -14.45 -14.05 -1.17
CA GLU A 156 -13.34 -13.62 -2.03
C GLU A 156 -12.85 -12.19 -1.70
N ALA A 157 -13.73 -11.33 -1.17
CA ALA A 157 -13.35 -10.01 -0.67
C ALA A 157 -12.40 -10.11 0.54
N GLU A 158 -12.64 -11.05 1.44
CA GLU A 158 -11.76 -11.31 2.60
C GLU A 158 -10.42 -11.93 2.18
N SER A 159 -10.43 -12.83 1.19
CA SER A 159 -9.18 -13.35 0.61
C SER A 159 -8.38 -12.24 -0.08
N LEU A 160 -9.05 -11.36 -0.82
CA LEU A 160 -8.42 -10.21 -1.46
C LEU A 160 -7.84 -9.24 -0.41
N ALA A 161 -8.56 -9.01 0.69
CA ALA A 161 -8.07 -8.17 1.78
C ALA A 161 -6.79 -8.73 2.42
N LEU A 162 -6.70 -10.06 2.54
CA LEU A 162 -5.54 -10.73 3.14
C LEU A 162 -4.34 -10.74 2.19
N PHE A 163 -4.53 -11.14 0.94
CA PHE A 163 -3.44 -11.43 0.03
C PHE A 163 -3.16 -10.32 -1.00
N GLY A 164 -4.13 -9.45 -1.23
CA GLY A 164 -4.09 -8.48 -2.31
C GLY A 164 -4.34 -9.11 -3.68
N LEU A 165 -4.17 -8.32 -4.72
CA LEU A 165 -4.29 -8.77 -6.11
C LEU A 165 -3.08 -9.61 -6.53
N PRO A 166 -3.25 -10.57 -7.45
CA PRO A 166 -2.12 -11.25 -8.07
C PRO A 166 -1.31 -10.26 -8.93
N LEU A 167 0.00 -10.27 -8.74
CA LEU A 167 0.98 -9.47 -9.49
C LEU A 167 1.68 -10.30 -10.57
N SER A 168 1.50 -11.62 -10.56
CA SER A 168 2.00 -12.53 -11.60
C SER A 168 1.00 -13.65 -11.86
N ASP A 169 1.13 -14.32 -12.98
CA ASP A 169 0.64 -15.67 -13.12
C ASP A 169 1.59 -16.65 -12.43
N LEU A 170 1.23 -17.93 -12.38
CA LEU A 170 2.11 -18.98 -11.88
C LEU A 170 3.39 -19.04 -12.70
N GLN A 171 4.55 -18.99 -12.05
CA GLN A 171 5.87 -19.00 -12.68
C GLN A 171 6.86 -19.83 -11.86
N THR A 172 7.93 -20.31 -12.50
CA THR A 172 8.99 -21.05 -11.81
C THR A 172 10.09 -20.10 -11.37
N GLU A 173 10.45 -20.16 -10.09
CA GLU A 173 11.54 -19.36 -9.52
C GLU A 173 12.50 -20.22 -8.70
N THR A 174 13.78 -19.83 -8.69
CA THR A 174 14.79 -20.41 -7.80
C THR A 174 14.75 -19.65 -6.48
N MET A 175 14.48 -20.36 -5.38
CA MET A 175 14.41 -19.78 -4.06
C MET A 175 15.77 -19.77 -3.35
N ALA A 176 15.82 -19.21 -2.16
CA ALA A 176 17.07 -19.06 -1.38
C ALA A 176 17.75 -20.38 -1.03
N ASP A 177 17.02 -21.49 -1.00
CA ASP A 177 17.54 -22.85 -0.82
C ASP A 177 18.18 -23.46 -2.07
N GLY A 178 18.18 -22.72 -3.20
CA GLY A 178 18.71 -23.15 -4.49
C GLY A 178 17.80 -24.06 -5.29
N LYS A 179 16.60 -24.38 -4.79
CA LYS A 179 15.63 -25.20 -5.49
C LYS A 179 14.65 -24.35 -6.30
N GLN A 180 14.05 -24.98 -7.30
CA GLN A 180 13.01 -24.37 -8.12
C GLN A 180 11.63 -24.73 -7.58
N TYR A 181 10.79 -23.70 -7.43
CA TYR A 181 9.40 -23.83 -7.04
C TYR A 181 8.50 -23.13 -8.04
N GLN A 182 7.28 -23.59 -8.17
CA GLN A 182 6.24 -22.84 -8.84
C GLN A 182 5.64 -21.85 -7.83
N VAL A 183 5.71 -20.56 -8.15
CA VAL A 183 5.27 -19.49 -7.28
C VAL A 183 4.32 -18.55 -7.98
N GLN A 184 3.47 -17.90 -7.21
CA GLN A 184 2.62 -16.83 -7.68
C GLN A 184 2.68 -15.65 -6.71
N TRP A 185 3.00 -14.46 -7.24
CA TRP A 185 3.11 -13.24 -6.48
C TRP A 185 1.77 -12.53 -6.36
N PHE A 186 1.50 -12.04 -5.17
CA PHE A 186 0.39 -11.17 -4.82
C PHE A 186 0.93 -9.91 -4.17
N GLU A 187 0.12 -8.85 -4.04
CA GLU A 187 0.57 -7.61 -3.41
C GLU A 187 1.12 -7.82 -1.98
N ARG A 188 0.51 -8.73 -1.21
CA ARG A 188 0.82 -8.95 0.22
C ARG A 188 1.39 -10.31 0.52
N ALA A 189 1.47 -11.20 -0.47
CA ALA A 189 1.91 -12.59 -0.27
C ALA A 189 2.62 -13.14 -1.51
N ARG A 190 3.36 -14.23 -1.32
CA ARG A 190 3.78 -15.13 -2.38
C ARG A 190 3.29 -16.53 -2.05
N PHE A 191 2.53 -17.13 -2.94
CA PHE A 191 2.16 -18.53 -2.82
C PHE A 191 3.21 -19.40 -3.50
N GLU A 192 3.52 -20.54 -2.89
CA GLU A 192 4.55 -21.48 -3.32
C GLU A 192 3.96 -22.89 -3.37
N LEU A 193 4.11 -23.61 -4.49
CA LEU A 193 3.69 -24.99 -4.61
C LEU A 193 4.80 -25.91 -4.13
N HIS A 194 4.44 -26.77 -3.17
CA HIS A 194 5.30 -27.77 -2.55
C HIS A 194 4.71 -29.17 -2.75
N PRO A 195 4.75 -29.71 -3.98
CA PRO A 195 4.14 -31.01 -4.26
C PRO A 195 4.76 -32.18 -3.50
N GLU A 196 5.94 -31.97 -2.90
CA GLU A 196 6.59 -32.92 -2.01
C GLU A 196 5.88 -33.07 -0.66
N ASN A 197 5.03 -32.11 -0.30
CA ASN A 197 4.27 -32.12 0.94
C ASN A 197 2.85 -32.64 0.73
N SER A 198 2.30 -33.29 1.76
CA SER A 198 0.87 -33.64 1.78
C SER A 198 0.02 -32.42 2.15
N ALA A 199 -1.21 -32.35 1.60
CA ALA A 199 -2.15 -31.31 1.98
C ALA A 199 -2.39 -31.28 3.50
N PRO A 200 -2.50 -30.12 4.14
CA PRO A 200 -2.66 -28.79 3.54
C PRO A 200 -1.33 -28.03 3.30
N TYR A 201 -0.19 -28.69 3.36
CA TYR A 201 1.14 -28.10 3.27
C TYR A 201 1.72 -28.16 1.85
N ASP A 202 0.93 -28.59 0.88
CA ASP A 202 1.25 -28.61 -0.56
C ASP A 202 1.20 -27.22 -1.19
N VAL A 203 0.62 -26.22 -0.51
CA VAL A 203 0.66 -24.80 -0.85
C VAL A 203 1.08 -24.01 0.38
N LEU A 204 2.21 -23.34 0.30
CA LEU A 204 2.75 -22.52 1.39
C LEU A 204 2.77 -21.03 1.03
N LEU A 205 2.84 -20.20 2.07
CA LEU A 205 3.07 -18.76 1.92
C LEU A 205 4.56 -18.49 2.16
N GLY A 206 5.18 -17.76 1.23
CA GLY A 206 6.57 -17.34 1.32
C GLY A 206 6.85 -16.47 2.55
N LEU A 207 8.06 -16.55 3.08
CA LEU A 207 8.51 -15.83 4.27
C LEU A 207 8.91 -14.38 3.92
N LEU A 208 7.99 -13.63 3.31
CA LEU A 208 8.26 -12.30 2.78
C LEU A 208 8.70 -11.30 3.85
N GLY A 209 8.23 -11.45 5.09
CA GLY A 209 8.67 -10.60 6.19
C GLY A 209 10.16 -10.77 6.51
N ASN A 210 10.68 -12.01 6.41
CA ASN A 210 12.12 -12.27 6.54
C ASN A 210 12.91 -11.75 5.32
N GLU A 211 12.34 -11.87 4.12
CA GLU A 211 13.01 -11.50 2.87
C GLU A 211 13.07 -9.99 2.63
N VAL A 212 12.01 -9.26 2.98
CA VAL A 212 11.97 -7.80 2.85
C VAL A 212 12.88 -7.13 3.89
N GLY A 213 13.10 -7.81 5.03
CA GLY A 213 13.97 -7.32 6.11
C GLY A 213 13.37 -6.13 6.86
N VAL A 214 14.21 -5.53 7.71
CA VAL A 214 13.87 -4.27 8.38
C VAL A 214 13.76 -3.20 7.30
N LEU A 215 12.69 -2.42 7.31
CA LEU A 215 12.71 -1.09 6.73
C LEU A 215 13.67 -0.26 7.59
N SER A 216 14.96 -0.60 7.53
CA SER A 216 15.99 0.13 8.27
C SER A 216 16.00 1.55 7.76
N SER A 217 16.02 2.50 8.70
CA SER A 217 16.57 3.83 8.46
C SER A 217 17.71 3.76 7.45
N PRO A 218 17.83 4.69 6.54
CA PRO A 218 18.45 4.55 5.25
C PRO A 218 19.87 3.97 5.33
N GLN A 219 20.00 2.67 5.15
CA GLN A 219 21.25 2.11 4.67
C GLN A 219 21.20 2.30 3.16
N THR A 220 22.16 3.05 2.65
CA THR A 220 22.41 3.33 1.25
C THR A 220 22.40 2.03 0.42
N PRO A 221 21.25 1.67 -0.24
CA PRO A 221 21.28 0.75 -1.36
C PRO A 221 21.64 1.57 -2.59
N LEU A 222 22.03 0.92 -3.66
CA LEU A 222 21.99 1.52 -4.99
C LEU A 222 20.64 2.21 -5.13
N GLN A 223 20.65 3.53 -5.02
CA GLN A 223 19.53 4.40 -4.79
C GLN A 223 18.62 4.38 -6.01
N LYS A 224 17.66 3.44 -6.04
CA LYS A 224 16.45 3.67 -6.83
C LYS A 224 15.76 4.84 -6.16
N ASP A 225 15.82 5.98 -6.81
CA ASP A 225 15.19 7.18 -6.30
C ASP A 225 13.68 6.90 -6.20
N PRO A 226 13.05 6.97 -4.99
CA PRO A 226 11.62 6.73 -4.81
C PRO A 226 10.76 7.58 -5.74
N LEU A 227 11.32 8.69 -6.22
CA LEU A 227 10.71 9.58 -7.19
C LEU A 227 10.34 8.86 -8.49
N TYR A 228 11.10 7.86 -8.90
CA TYR A 228 10.94 7.14 -10.17
C TYR A 228 10.31 5.75 -10.04
N GLU A 229 9.77 5.41 -8.87
CA GLU A 229 9.06 4.15 -8.68
C GLU A 229 7.57 4.26 -9.03
N TRP A 230 6.94 3.11 -9.31
CA TRP A 230 5.51 3.06 -9.52
C TRP A 230 4.74 3.43 -8.26
N GLN A 231 3.81 4.36 -8.38
CA GLN A 231 2.84 4.68 -7.34
C GLN A 231 1.45 4.31 -7.81
N ILE A 232 0.63 3.78 -6.92
CA ILE A 232 -0.73 3.36 -7.23
C ILE A 232 -1.70 4.20 -6.42
N ILE A 233 -2.70 4.78 -7.10
CA ILE A 233 -3.78 5.49 -6.45
C ILE A 233 -5.04 4.64 -6.42
N PHE A 234 -5.67 4.61 -5.25
CA PHE A 234 -6.96 3.98 -4.98
C PHE A 234 -7.94 5.05 -4.53
N PRO A 235 -8.68 5.68 -5.44
CA PRO A 235 -9.52 6.85 -5.11
C PRO A 235 -10.60 6.57 -4.05
N ASN A 236 -11.03 5.31 -3.90
CA ASN A 236 -12.11 4.90 -2.99
C ASN A 236 -11.64 4.09 -1.78
N HIS A 237 -10.50 4.44 -1.15
CA HIS A 237 -10.03 3.83 0.09
C HIS A 237 -9.76 2.31 0.02
N TYR A 238 -8.51 1.91 -0.12
CA TYR A 238 -7.98 0.55 0.10
C TYR A 238 -8.34 -0.55 -0.91
N TRP A 239 -9.20 -0.30 -1.87
CA TRP A 239 -9.57 -1.29 -2.88
C TRP A 239 -9.21 -0.77 -4.27
N ILE A 240 -8.65 -1.63 -5.12
CA ILE A 240 -8.60 -1.36 -6.55
C ILE A 240 -10.05 -1.33 -7.04
N ASP A 241 -10.46 -0.18 -7.50
CA ASP A 241 -11.76 0.04 -8.10
C ASP A 241 -11.61 0.47 -9.57
N ASP A 242 -12.73 0.76 -10.18
CA ASP A 242 -12.80 1.21 -11.57
C ASP A 242 -12.01 2.50 -11.87
N SER A 243 -11.53 3.21 -10.85
CA SER A 243 -10.77 4.46 -11.00
C SER A 243 -9.27 4.33 -10.72
N SER A 244 -8.77 3.12 -10.39
CA SER A 244 -7.39 2.91 -9.96
C SER A 244 -6.38 3.01 -11.11
N TRP A 245 -5.27 3.72 -10.84
CA TRP A 245 -4.17 3.94 -11.75
C TRP A 245 -2.83 3.65 -11.09
N GLY A 246 -1.88 3.11 -11.88
CA GLY A 246 -0.46 3.12 -11.56
C GLY A 246 0.21 4.27 -12.31
N LEU A 247 1.05 5.03 -11.63
CA LEU A 247 1.80 6.14 -12.21
C LEU A 247 3.28 6.03 -11.84
N LYS A 248 4.13 6.32 -12.81
CA LYS A 248 5.59 6.31 -12.63
C LYS A 248 6.18 7.54 -13.27
N LEU A 249 6.96 8.31 -12.51
CA LEU A 249 7.79 9.37 -13.04
C LEU A 249 8.97 8.72 -13.78
N LEU A 250 9.18 9.09 -15.03
CA LEU A 250 10.31 8.59 -15.83
C LEU A 250 11.50 9.53 -15.73
N ASP A 251 11.28 10.79 -15.99
CA ASP A 251 12.25 11.87 -15.86
C ASP A 251 11.55 13.24 -15.79
N PHE A 252 12.30 14.27 -15.48
CA PHE A 252 11.86 15.65 -15.59
C PHE A 252 13.03 16.56 -15.97
N ARG A 253 12.70 17.73 -16.56
CA ARG A 253 13.69 18.74 -16.91
C ARG A 253 13.07 20.13 -16.83
N TYR A 254 13.93 21.11 -16.68
CA TYR A 254 13.57 22.52 -16.73
C TYR A 254 14.03 23.13 -18.07
N GLU A 255 13.15 23.93 -18.69
CA GLU A 255 13.41 24.63 -19.96
C GLU A 255 13.10 26.11 -19.83
N THR A 256 13.85 26.91 -20.55
CA THR A 256 13.71 28.39 -20.56
C THR A 256 13.05 28.92 -21.82
N THR A 257 12.74 28.06 -22.79
CA THR A 257 12.09 28.39 -24.06
C THR A 257 11.21 27.26 -24.55
N SER A 258 10.12 27.55 -25.21
CA SER A 258 9.34 26.56 -25.95
C SER A 258 9.93 26.30 -27.34
N LYS A 259 9.73 25.08 -27.88
CA LYS A 259 10.25 24.70 -29.19
C LYS A 259 9.46 25.32 -30.37
N GLN A 260 8.16 25.48 -30.21
CA GLN A 260 7.30 25.86 -31.35
C GLN A 260 7.01 27.37 -31.47
N ASP A 261 6.77 28.07 -30.35
CA ASP A 261 6.28 29.46 -30.40
C ASP A 261 7.28 30.48 -29.83
N HIS A 262 8.49 30.03 -29.45
CA HIS A 262 9.48 30.88 -28.77
C HIS A 262 8.95 31.51 -27.47
N ASP A 263 7.87 30.97 -26.92
CA ASP A 263 7.33 31.42 -25.67
C ASP A 263 8.38 31.25 -24.56
N LYS A 264 8.53 32.30 -23.79
CA LYS A 264 9.44 32.32 -22.64
C LYS A 264 8.60 32.26 -21.37
N PRO A 265 9.06 31.54 -20.36
CA PRO A 265 8.40 31.59 -19.05
C PRO A 265 8.51 32.99 -18.47
N LYS A 266 7.65 33.33 -17.53
CA LYS A 266 7.73 34.59 -16.78
C LYS A 266 9.11 34.79 -16.18
N THR A 267 9.52 36.02 -15.96
CA THR A 267 10.77 36.33 -15.27
C THR A 267 10.79 35.64 -13.90
N GLY A 268 11.83 34.88 -13.60
CA GLY A 268 11.96 34.10 -12.38
C GLY A 268 11.27 32.72 -12.41
N TYR A 269 10.77 32.29 -13.60
CA TYR A 269 10.15 30.99 -13.81
C TYR A 269 10.87 30.19 -14.91
N SER A 270 10.65 28.89 -14.92
CA SER A 270 11.03 27.96 -15.99
C SER A 270 9.85 27.05 -16.34
N PHE A 271 9.88 26.44 -17.52
CA PHE A 271 8.99 25.36 -17.85
C PHE A 271 9.54 24.05 -17.23
N LEU A 272 8.76 23.41 -16.37
CA LEU A 272 9.00 22.06 -15.87
C LEU A 272 8.28 21.09 -16.81
N ILE A 273 9.03 20.25 -17.49
CA ILE A 273 8.52 19.15 -18.33
C ILE A 273 8.73 17.85 -17.58
N VAL A 274 7.66 17.09 -17.40
CA VAL A 274 7.67 15.83 -16.65
C VAL A 274 7.20 14.72 -17.57
N ASN A 275 8.01 13.66 -17.72
CA ASN A 275 7.64 12.45 -18.45
C ASN A 275 7.10 11.42 -17.48
N MET A 276 5.91 10.92 -17.77
CA MET A 276 5.20 9.94 -16.95
C MET A 276 4.90 8.68 -17.75
N GLN A 277 4.99 7.55 -17.10
CA GLN A 277 4.37 6.29 -17.55
C GLN A 277 3.14 6.05 -16.68
N VAL A 278 2.04 5.65 -17.32
CA VAL A 278 0.77 5.40 -16.66
C VAL A 278 0.28 4.01 -17.01
N ALA A 279 -0.34 3.34 -16.05
CA ALA A 279 -0.93 2.02 -16.24
C ALA A 279 -2.37 2.01 -15.70
N ARG A 280 -3.29 1.46 -16.47
CA ARG A 280 -4.66 1.27 -16.02
C ARG A 280 -4.79 0.01 -15.22
N ILE A 281 -5.25 0.11 -13.97
CA ILE A 281 -5.42 -1.01 -13.03
C ILE A 281 -6.90 -1.40 -12.95
N GLY A 282 -7.80 -0.42 -12.85
CA GLY A 282 -9.24 -0.63 -12.81
C GLY A 282 -9.86 -0.91 -14.19
N SER A 283 -11.16 -0.73 -14.35
CA SER A 283 -11.88 -0.85 -15.65
C SER A 283 -11.36 0.16 -16.68
N VAL A 284 -11.89 0.15 -17.89
CA VAL A 284 -11.54 1.15 -18.94
C VAL A 284 -11.59 2.57 -18.37
N GLY A 285 -10.54 3.32 -18.58
CA GLY A 285 -10.48 4.69 -18.08
C GLY A 285 -9.55 5.59 -18.87
N SER A 286 -9.73 6.89 -18.67
CA SER A 286 -8.91 7.92 -19.30
C SER A 286 -8.11 8.69 -18.28
N ILE A 287 -6.87 9.01 -18.64
CA ILE A 287 -5.98 9.88 -17.90
C ILE A 287 -5.48 10.97 -18.82
N ALA A 288 -5.41 12.19 -18.32
CA ALA A 288 -4.98 13.32 -19.09
C ALA A 288 -4.18 14.33 -18.24
N ASP A 289 -3.46 15.20 -18.89
CA ASP A 289 -2.59 16.22 -18.31
C ASP A 289 -3.28 17.14 -17.31
N TYR A 290 -4.58 17.45 -17.50
CA TYR A 290 -5.35 18.32 -16.60
C TYR A 290 -5.61 17.73 -15.21
N GLN A 291 -5.31 16.44 -15.00
CA GLN A 291 -5.41 15.76 -13.70
C GLN A 291 -4.12 15.91 -12.87
N PHE A 292 -3.11 16.59 -13.43
CA PHE A 292 -1.86 16.87 -12.75
C PHE A 292 -1.77 18.33 -12.34
N TYR A 293 -1.16 18.55 -11.17
CA TYR A 293 -1.02 19.85 -10.53
C TYR A 293 0.39 19.97 -9.97
N VAL A 294 0.84 21.20 -9.76
CA VAL A 294 2.10 21.46 -9.04
C VAL A 294 1.81 22.39 -7.88
N PHE A 295 2.37 22.08 -6.72
CA PHE A 295 2.41 22.99 -5.58
C PHE A 295 3.79 23.65 -5.50
N ASP A 296 3.81 24.95 -5.32
CA ASP A 296 5.03 25.69 -5.00
C ASP A 296 5.29 25.74 -3.48
N SER A 297 6.40 26.37 -3.07
CA SER A 297 6.78 26.54 -1.67
C SER A 297 5.78 27.32 -0.81
N ASN A 298 4.86 28.08 -1.44
CA ASN A 298 3.82 28.84 -0.76
C ASN A 298 2.49 28.06 -0.69
N GLY A 299 2.47 26.82 -1.18
CA GLY A 299 1.25 26.01 -1.30
C GLY A 299 0.32 26.49 -2.42
N GLN A 300 0.81 27.31 -3.34
CA GLN A 300 0.02 27.74 -4.48
C GLN A 300 -0.05 26.60 -5.50
N VAL A 301 -1.26 26.31 -5.99
CA VAL A 301 -1.51 25.33 -7.03
C VAL A 301 -1.23 25.95 -8.39
N LEU A 302 -0.22 25.45 -9.08
CA LEU A 302 0.09 25.79 -10.45
C LEU A 302 -0.59 24.77 -11.38
N ARG A 303 -1.30 25.26 -12.38
CA ARG A 303 -1.94 24.39 -13.38
C ARG A 303 -0.97 24.05 -14.50
N ASN A 304 -1.26 22.96 -15.21
CA ASN A 304 -0.48 22.61 -16.39
C ASN A 304 -0.52 23.73 -17.45
N THR A 305 0.61 23.89 -18.08
CA THR A 305 0.74 24.71 -19.28
C THR A 305 0.63 23.79 -20.49
N TYR A 306 -0.01 24.26 -21.58
CA TYR A 306 -0.22 23.45 -22.79
C TYR A 306 1.11 22.98 -23.40
N VAL A 307 1.53 21.78 -23.00
CA VAL A 307 2.84 21.17 -23.28
C VAL A 307 2.99 20.84 -24.77
N TYR A 308 1.89 20.56 -25.47
CA TYR A 308 1.96 20.30 -26.92
C TYR A 308 2.59 21.47 -27.73
N ARG A 309 2.53 22.70 -27.20
CA ARG A 309 3.27 23.85 -27.73
C ARG A 309 4.74 23.87 -27.33
N LEU A 310 5.09 23.16 -26.28
CA LEU A 310 6.47 23.09 -25.77
C LEU A 310 7.23 21.91 -26.36
N HIS A 311 6.55 20.78 -26.54
CA HIS A 311 7.11 19.50 -27.01
C HIS A 311 6.07 18.70 -27.80
N ASP A 312 6.55 17.80 -28.66
CA ASP A 312 5.72 16.87 -29.44
C ASP A 312 5.14 15.73 -28.60
N CYS A 313 4.97 15.92 -27.30
CA CYS A 313 4.41 14.92 -26.40
C CYS A 313 3.38 15.52 -25.45
N TYR A 314 2.35 14.79 -25.15
CA TYR A 314 1.37 15.10 -24.10
C TYR A 314 0.82 13.81 -23.52
N LEU A 315 0.34 13.87 -22.29
CA LEU A 315 -0.29 12.73 -21.63
C LEU A 315 -1.81 12.84 -21.80
N ASN A 316 -2.34 12.01 -22.68
CA ASN A 316 -3.78 11.81 -22.86
C ASN A 316 -4.00 10.40 -23.40
N ALA A 317 -4.53 9.51 -22.58
CA ALA A 317 -4.70 8.12 -22.93
C ALA A 317 -6.01 7.55 -22.38
N THR A 318 -6.71 6.77 -23.21
CA THR A 318 -7.80 5.90 -22.76
C THR A 318 -7.27 4.47 -22.80
N LEU A 319 -7.24 3.81 -21.66
CA LEU A 319 -6.62 2.50 -21.50
C LEU A 319 -7.63 1.47 -21.03
N LEU A 320 -7.49 0.26 -21.55
CA LEU A 320 -8.11 -0.96 -21.01
C LEU A 320 -7.36 -1.42 -19.74
N PRO A 321 -7.95 -2.27 -18.90
CA PRO A 321 -7.26 -2.90 -17.79
C PRO A 321 -5.94 -3.52 -18.22
N GLY A 322 -4.85 -3.23 -17.49
CA GLY A 322 -3.49 -3.65 -17.81
C GLY A 322 -2.81 -2.88 -18.96
N GLY A 323 -3.51 -1.96 -19.63
CA GLY A 323 -2.93 -1.09 -20.65
C GLY A 323 -1.99 -0.07 -20.04
N GLN A 324 -0.96 0.33 -20.81
CA GLN A 324 0.03 1.34 -20.40
C GLN A 324 0.19 2.40 -21.49
N ALA A 325 0.55 3.61 -21.07
CA ALA A 325 0.91 4.69 -21.96
C ALA A 325 2.04 5.54 -21.34
N THR A 326 2.77 6.23 -22.20
CA THR A 326 3.77 7.21 -21.80
C THR A 326 3.42 8.55 -22.41
N GLY A 327 3.59 9.60 -21.64
CA GLY A 327 3.35 10.97 -22.11
C GLY A 327 4.07 11.99 -21.25
N CYS A 328 3.97 13.24 -21.62
CA CYS A 328 4.55 14.31 -20.82
C CYS A 328 3.50 15.36 -20.43
N ILE A 329 3.80 16.04 -19.32
CA ILE A 329 3.04 17.16 -18.77
C ILE A 329 3.99 18.31 -18.49
N GLY A 330 3.50 19.53 -18.61
CA GLY A 330 4.33 20.72 -18.43
C GLY A 330 3.67 21.77 -17.57
N PHE A 331 4.52 22.46 -16.81
CA PHE A 331 4.12 23.53 -15.91
C PHE A 331 5.07 24.70 -16.02
N GLU A 332 4.57 25.90 -15.78
CA GLU A 332 5.40 27.06 -15.54
C GLU A 332 5.62 27.19 -14.02
N VAL A 333 6.86 26.99 -13.56
CA VAL A 333 7.19 26.91 -12.13
C VAL A 333 8.26 27.92 -11.73
N PRO A 334 8.26 28.43 -10.48
CA PRO A 334 9.31 29.32 -9.99
C PRO A 334 10.69 28.65 -10.09
N ASN A 335 11.74 29.45 -10.31
CA ASN A 335 13.12 28.94 -10.41
C ASN A 335 13.74 28.52 -9.07
N SER A 336 13.07 28.82 -7.95
CA SER A 336 13.54 28.46 -6.59
C SER A 336 12.39 28.01 -5.71
N GLY A 337 12.71 27.36 -4.60
CA GLY A 337 11.75 26.83 -3.65
C GLY A 337 11.22 25.44 -4.00
N LYS A 338 10.50 24.85 -3.06
CA LYS A 338 9.91 23.50 -3.19
C LYS A 338 8.95 23.43 -4.37
N ILE A 339 9.04 22.36 -5.13
CA ILE A 339 8.10 21.99 -6.19
C ILE A 339 7.64 20.56 -5.94
N GLU A 340 6.34 20.38 -5.83
CA GLU A 340 5.70 19.08 -5.62
C GLU A 340 4.68 18.85 -6.73
N LEU A 341 4.91 17.80 -7.54
CA LEU A 341 3.96 17.32 -8.55
C LEU A 341 2.89 16.49 -7.86
N VAL A 342 1.63 16.70 -8.22
CA VAL A 342 0.49 15.98 -7.67
C VAL A 342 -0.38 15.48 -8.81
N TYR A 343 -0.75 14.20 -8.75
CA TYR A 343 -1.82 13.62 -9.56
C TYR A 343 -3.08 13.43 -8.70
N ALA A 344 -4.20 13.95 -9.16
CA ALA A 344 -5.49 13.74 -8.53
C ALA A 344 -6.55 13.45 -9.60
N PRO A 345 -7.25 12.30 -9.54
CA PRO A 345 -8.30 11.93 -10.50
C PRO A 345 -9.39 12.98 -10.61
N ASN A 346 -9.75 13.59 -9.47
CA ASN A 346 -10.72 14.67 -9.39
C ASN A 346 -10.07 15.91 -8.77
N LYS A 347 -10.43 17.07 -9.27
CA LYS A 347 -9.89 18.35 -8.80
C LYS A 347 -10.02 18.57 -7.29
N ASN A 348 -11.07 18.06 -6.66
CA ASN A 348 -11.29 18.22 -5.22
C ASN A 348 -10.44 17.26 -4.37
N ASP A 349 -9.86 16.24 -4.97
CA ASP A 349 -9.08 15.23 -4.29
C ASP A 349 -7.65 15.70 -3.96
N ILE A 350 -7.20 16.82 -4.55
CA ILE A 350 -5.86 17.40 -4.35
C ILE A 350 -5.57 17.68 -2.87
N PHE A 351 -6.60 18.06 -2.10
CA PHE A 351 -6.46 18.41 -0.69
C PHE A 351 -6.88 17.30 0.28
N ILE A 352 -7.26 16.13 -0.25
CA ILE A 352 -7.73 15.01 0.56
C ILE A 352 -6.61 13.99 0.69
N PRO A 353 -6.06 13.75 1.91
CA PRO A 353 -5.04 12.74 2.12
C PRO A 353 -5.49 11.36 1.61
N GLY A 354 -4.60 10.68 0.88
CA GLY A 354 -4.86 9.35 0.31
C GLY A 354 -5.68 9.33 -0.97
N LYS A 355 -6.16 10.50 -1.47
CA LYS A 355 -6.87 10.61 -2.75
C LYS A 355 -6.05 11.22 -3.87
N HIS A 356 -4.77 11.43 -3.64
CA HIS A 356 -3.81 11.92 -4.64
C HIS A 356 -2.46 11.24 -4.45
N LEU A 357 -1.64 11.27 -5.48
CA LEU A 357 -0.22 10.90 -5.42
C LEU A 357 0.62 12.15 -5.54
N SER A 358 1.79 12.16 -4.90
CA SER A 358 2.70 13.30 -5.02
C SER A 358 4.17 12.89 -5.16
N TRP A 359 4.95 13.75 -5.82
CA TRP A 359 6.39 13.63 -6.03
C TRP A 359 7.06 14.96 -5.73
N VAL A 360 8.03 14.95 -4.84
CA VAL A 360 8.86 16.14 -4.57
C VAL A 360 9.89 16.27 -5.69
N ILE A 361 9.62 17.10 -6.69
CA ILE A 361 10.48 17.33 -7.85
C ILE A 361 11.71 18.18 -7.46
N ARG A 362 11.50 19.13 -6.58
CA ARG A 362 12.54 19.98 -6.01
C ARG A 362 12.21 20.27 -4.55
N PRO A 363 13.10 19.91 -3.59
CA PRO A 363 12.89 20.08 -2.15
C PRO A 363 12.91 21.55 -1.68
#